data_06d3273d36d5fe525571b6dc7349ad82
#
_entry.id   06d3273d36d5fe525571b6dc7349ad82
#
_cell.length_a   1.000
_cell.length_b   1.000
_cell.length_c   1.000
_cell.angle_alpha   90.00
_cell.angle_beta   90.00
_cell.angle_gamma   90.00
#
_symmetry.space_group_name_H-M   'P 1'
#
loop_
_entity.id
_entity.type
_entity.pdbx_description
1 polymer ?
#
loop_
_entity_poly.entity_id
_entity_poly.type
_entity_poly.pdbx_seq_one_letter_code
_entity_poly.pdbx_strand_id
1 'polypeptide(L)'
;AMRCASHACETAVRAMEEAARAGVPGGQMSEDDIWAVLHAQNIRRGGEWIETRLLVSGPRTNPWFQECGPRLVQNNEIVSFDTDLIGSYGICVDISRSWWIGDQAPHPDMIAAMQHAHEHIQSNMSMLAPGVSMRSLSENCHRLDDQYQKQKYGCLMHGVGLCDEWPLITYPDHLVDGAFEYELETGMVLCVEALVSPEGGDFSIKLEDQVLITEDGFENLTRYPFDAALMGAGS
;
A
#
# COMPACT_ATOMS: atom_id res chain seq x y z
N ALA A 1 0.92 -21.38 -0.02
CA ALA A 1 0.96 -20.64 1.26
C ALA A 1 0.68 -19.15 0.98
N MET A 2 1.48 -18.46 0.15
CA MET A 2 1.34 -17.03 -0.16
C MET A 2 -0.10 -16.62 -0.52
N ARG A 3 -0.74 -17.28 -1.49
CA ARG A 3 -2.14 -16.97 -1.88
C ARG A 3 -3.14 -17.09 -0.72
N CYS A 4 -2.91 -18.04 0.20
CA CYS A 4 -3.77 -18.18 1.39
C CYS A 4 -3.53 -17.03 2.37
N ALA A 5 -2.28 -16.63 2.56
CA ALA A 5 -1.93 -15.50 3.41
C ALA A 5 -2.49 -14.18 2.85
N SER A 6 -2.33 -13.94 1.53
CA SER A 6 -2.91 -12.76 0.86
C SER A 6 -4.45 -12.72 0.99
N HIS A 7 -5.13 -13.84 0.79
CA HIS A 7 -6.59 -13.92 0.98
C HIS A 7 -7.01 -13.65 2.43
N ALA A 8 -6.25 -14.15 3.40
CA ALA A 8 -6.52 -13.89 4.82
C ALA A 8 -6.32 -12.40 5.15
N CYS A 9 -5.25 -11.79 4.64
CA CYS A 9 -4.97 -10.36 4.79
C CYS A 9 -6.09 -9.51 4.17
N GLU A 10 -6.45 -9.74 2.91
CA GLU A 10 -7.54 -9.00 2.24
C GLU A 10 -8.88 -9.14 2.96
N THR A 11 -9.15 -10.30 3.55
CA THR A 11 -10.37 -10.50 4.36
C THR A 11 -10.29 -9.70 5.66
N ALA A 12 -9.10 -9.57 6.26
CA ALA A 12 -8.90 -8.76 7.45
C ALA A 12 -9.00 -7.26 7.13
N VAL A 13 -8.42 -6.81 6.01
CA VAL A 13 -8.53 -5.45 5.49
C VAL A 13 -9.99 -5.08 5.20
N ARG A 14 -10.76 -5.98 4.59
CA ARG A 14 -12.21 -5.75 4.37
C ARG A 14 -12.96 -5.53 5.67
N ALA A 15 -12.71 -6.35 6.68
CA ALA A 15 -13.35 -6.18 7.99
C ALA A 15 -12.92 -4.86 8.66
N MET A 16 -11.68 -4.43 8.47
CA MET A 16 -11.16 -3.14 8.96
C MET A 16 -11.88 -1.98 8.27
N GLU A 17 -12.02 -2.01 6.94
CA GLU A 17 -12.78 -1.00 6.19
C GLU A 17 -14.26 -0.94 6.61
N GLU A 18 -14.92 -2.09 6.71
CA GLU A 18 -16.31 -2.17 7.15
C GLU A 18 -16.52 -1.56 8.55
N ALA A 19 -15.60 -1.84 9.47
CA ALA A 19 -15.64 -1.26 10.82
C ALA A 19 -15.44 0.27 10.79
N ALA A 20 -14.48 0.77 10.00
CA ALA A 20 -14.24 2.19 9.83
C ALA A 20 -15.47 2.91 9.26
N ARG A 21 -16.04 2.39 8.17
CA ARG A 21 -17.23 2.96 7.52
C ARG A 21 -18.47 2.95 8.42
N ALA A 22 -18.60 1.96 9.29
CA ALA A 22 -19.72 1.88 10.24
C ALA A 22 -19.54 2.78 11.47
N GLY A 23 -18.32 2.89 12.00
CA GLY A 23 -18.04 3.55 13.27
C GLY A 23 -17.68 5.02 13.17
N VAL A 24 -16.98 5.42 12.11
CA VAL A 24 -16.52 6.81 11.93
C VAL A 24 -17.68 7.83 11.89
N PRO A 25 -18.77 7.60 11.14
CA PRO A 25 -19.89 8.55 11.13
C PRO A 25 -20.51 8.80 12.50
N GLY A 26 -20.36 7.87 13.44
CA GLY A 26 -20.78 8.01 14.84
C GLY A 26 -19.79 8.78 15.72
N GLY A 27 -18.62 9.15 15.19
CA GLY A 27 -17.58 9.90 15.90
C GLY A 27 -16.90 9.14 17.04
N GLN A 28 -16.87 7.81 16.99
CA GLN A 28 -16.39 6.95 18.08
C GLN A 28 -15.27 5.97 17.69
N MET A 29 -14.74 6.08 16.48
CA MET A 29 -13.65 5.22 16.01
C MET A 29 -12.34 5.99 16.00
N SER A 30 -11.36 5.52 16.75
CA SER A 30 -9.97 5.97 16.65
C SER A 30 -9.19 5.17 15.60
N GLU A 31 -8.03 5.68 15.24
CA GLU A 31 -7.08 4.94 14.38
C GLU A 31 -6.69 3.60 15.04
N ASP A 32 -6.46 3.59 16.36
CA ASP A 32 -6.18 2.36 17.12
C ASP A 32 -7.34 1.36 17.07
N ASP A 33 -8.60 1.81 17.16
CA ASP A 33 -9.77 0.92 17.07
C ASP A 33 -9.87 0.27 15.71
N ILE A 34 -9.60 1.02 14.64
CA ILE A 34 -9.62 0.50 13.26
C ILE A 34 -8.50 -0.51 13.08
N TRP A 35 -7.27 -0.19 13.51
CA TRP A 35 -6.11 -1.08 13.39
C TRP A 35 -6.26 -2.37 14.20
N ALA A 36 -6.87 -2.30 15.38
CA ALA A 36 -7.14 -3.46 16.21
C ALA A 36 -8.02 -4.52 15.50
N VAL A 37 -8.90 -4.09 14.57
CA VAL A 37 -9.69 -5.02 13.76
C VAL A 37 -8.78 -5.87 12.85
N LEU A 38 -7.78 -5.26 12.20
CA LEU A 38 -6.81 -5.98 11.36
C LEU A 38 -6.09 -7.06 12.16
N HIS A 39 -5.54 -6.72 13.34
CA HIS A 39 -4.88 -7.67 14.23
C HIS A 39 -5.78 -8.83 14.64
N ALA A 40 -6.99 -8.53 15.10
CA ALA A 40 -7.94 -9.56 15.52
C ALA A 40 -8.30 -10.51 14.38
N GLN A 41 -8.46 -9.98 13.17
CA GLN A 41 -8.82 -10.76 11.99
C GLN A 41 -7.62 -11.59 11.48
N ASN A 42 -6.40 -11.07 11.55
CA ASN A 42 -5.18 -11.83 11.23
C ASN A 42 -5.04 -13.04 12.14
N ILE A 43 -5.10 -12.85 13.45
CA ILE A 43 -4.99 -13.93 14.46
C ILE A 43 -6.10 -14.98 14.26
N ARG A 44 -7.34 -14.57 14.01
CA ARG A 44 -8.47 -15.50 13.78
C ARG A 44 -8.27 -16.38 12.55
N ARG A 45 -7.43 -15.98 11.59
CA ARG A 45 -7.11 -16.70 10.36
C ARG A 45 -5.77 -17.44 10.42
N GLY A 46 -5.19 -17.54 11.60
CA GLY A 46 -3.92 -18.25 11.82
C GLY A 46 -2.68 -17.41 11.53
N GLY A 47 -2.83 -16.10 11.37
CA GLY A 47 -1.70 -15.19 11.30
C GLY A 47 -1.01 -15.01 12.64
N GLU A 48 0.22 -14.50 12.61
CA GLU A 48 1.10 -14.46 13.77
C GLU A 48 1.30 -13.04 14.30
N TRP A 49 1.69 -12.10 13.44
CA TRP A 49 2.11 -10.78 13.86
C TRP A 49 1.78 -9.71 12.79
N ILE A 50 1.95 -8.45 13.14
CA ILE A 50 2.00 -7.31 12.23
C ILE A 50 3.17 -6.45 12.68
N GLU A 51 4.11 -6.17 11.78
CA GLU A 51 5.40 -5.56 12.13
C GLU A 51 5.26 -4.11 12.58
N THR A 52 4.33 -3.39 11.99
CA THR A 52 4.08 -1.98 12.23
C THR A 52 2.64 -1.73 12.69
N ARG A 53 2.27 -0.47 12.84
CA ARG A 53 0.90 -0.02 13.06
C ARG A 53 0.58 1.14 12.10
N LEU A 54 0.98 0.99 10.84
CA LEU A 54 0.85 2.03 9.83
C LEU A 54 -0.61 2.19 9.38
N LEU A 55 -1.38 2.95 10.16
CA LEU A 55 -2.69 3.45 9.80
C LEU A 55 -2.84 4.85 10.36
N VAL A 56 -3.14 5.80 9.50
CA VAL A 56 -3.34 7.20 9.87
C VAL A 56 -4.48 7.82 9.10
N SER A 57 -5.02 8.93 9.62
CA SER A 57 -6.19 9.59 9.07
C SER A 57 -6.01 11.10 8.90
N GLY A 58 -6.70 11.66 7.91
CA GLY A 58 -6.71 13.09 7.61
C GLY A 58 -5.30 13.66 7.43
N PRO A 59 -4.99 14.80 8.07
CA PRO A 59 -3.69 15.46 7.88
C PRO A 59 -2.50 14.65 8.42
N ARG A 60 -2.72 13.58 9.21
CA ARG A 60 -1.65 12.69 9.66
C ARG A 60 -1.15 11.74 8.57
N THR A 61 -1.84 11.66 7.43
CA THR A 61 -1.35 10.88 6.30
C THR A 61 -0.14 11.53 5.62
N ASN A 62 0.11 12.81 5.83
CA ASN A 62 1.29 13.53 5.34
C ASN A 62 1.97 14.31 6.49
N PRO A 63 3.25 14.05 6.83
CA PRO A 63 4.13 13.04 6.20
C PRO A 63 3.72 11.61 6.56
N TRP A 64 3.99 10.68 5.64
CA TRP A 64 3.81 9.24 5.84
C TRP A 64 4.74 8.69 6.94
N PHE A 65 4.62 7.42 7.32
CA PHE A 65 5.32 6.73 8.39
C PHE A 65 4.93 7.14 9.81
N GLN A 66 3.67 7.43 10.02
CA GLN A 66 3.13 7.60 11.36
C GLN A 66 2.28 6.39 11.73
N GLU A 67 2.51 5.84 12.91
CA GLU A 67 1.68 4.77 13.44
C GLU A 67 0.32 5.27 13.95
N CYS A 68 -0.65 4.38 14.01
CA CYS A 68 -1.97 4.65 14.55
C CYS A 68 -1.91 5.12 16.01
N GLY A 69 -2.92 5.85 16.42
CA GLY A 69 -3.03 6.42 17.76
C GLY A 69 -4.48 6.64 18.17
N PRO A 70 -4.70 7.29 19.33
CA PRO A 70 -6.02 7.53 19.86
C PRO A 70 -6.80 8.66 19.15
N ARG A 71 -6.29 9.18 18.02
CA ARG A 71 -6.99 10.17 17.22
C ARG A 71 -8.30 9.59 16.71
N LEU A 72 -9.41 10.29 16.98
CA LEU A 72 -10.70 9.94 16.39
C LEU A 72 -10.74 10.35 14.93
N VAL A 73 -11.00 9.37 14.06
CA VAL A 73 -11.16 9.58 12.63
C VAL A 73 -12.42 10.42 12.40
N GLN A 74 -12.29 11.44 11.55
CA GLN A 74 -13.42 12.34 11.26
C GLN A 74 -14.18 11.87 10.02
N ASN A 75 -15.48 12.22 9.95
CA ASN A 75 -16.24 12.03 8.73
C ASN A 75 -15.70 12.96 7.63
N ASN A 76 -15.68 12.49 6.39
CA ASN A 76 -15.14 13.21 5.23
C ASN A 76 -13.62 13.46 5.32
N GLU A 77 -12.88 12.43 5.69
CA GLU A 77 -11.42 12.47 5.60
C GLU A 77 -10.84 11.15 5.03
N ILE A 78 -9.61 11.23 4.61
CA ILE A 78 -8.83 10.10 4.10
C ILE A 78 -8.32 9.25 5.27
N VAL A 79 -8.30 7.93 5.08
CA VAL A 79 -7.58 6.97 5.93
C VAL A 79 -6.64 6.19 5.02
N SER A 80 -5.35 6.16 5.34
CA SER A 80 -4.35 5.40 4.63
C SER A 80 -3.67 4.40 5.56
N PHE A 81 -3.35 3.22 5.06
CA PHE A 81 -2.71 2.16 5.84
C PHE A 81 -1.74 1.35 4.99
N ASP A 82 -0.86 0.65 5.70
CA ASP A 82 0.09 -0.32 5.19
C ASP A 82 0.09 -1.54 6.09
N THR A 83 0.11 -2.77 5.56
CA THR A 83 -0.19 -3.91 6.41
C THR A 83 1.01 -4.54 7.09
N ASP A 84 2.17 -4.61 6.48
CA ASP A 84 3.38 -5.31 7.01
C ASP A 84 3.01 -6.56 7.81
N LEU A 85 2.12 -7.39 7.26
CA LEU A 85 1.42 -8.42 8.00
C LEU A 85 2.12 -9.77 7.89
N ILE A 86 2.41 -10.40 9.04
CA ILE A 86 2.89 -11.77 9.08
C ILE A 86 1.69 -12.71 9.25
N GLY A 87 1.36 -13.37 8.15
CA GLY A 87 0.26 -14.33 8.09
C GLY A 87 0.65 -15.71 8.63
N SER A 88 -0.15 -16.72 8.29
CA SER A 88 0.08 -18.10 8.71
C SER A 88 1.43 -18.62 8.21
N TYR A 89 2.15 -19.32 9.07
CA TYR A 89 3.47 -19.91 8.81
C TYR A 89 4.60 -18.89 8.57
N GLY A 90 4.47 -17.69 9.09
CA GLY A 90 5.46 -16.65 8.94
C GLY A 90 5.56 -16.09 7.52
N ILE A 91 4.52 -16.22 6.72
CA ILE A 91 4.46 -15.64 5.37
C ILE A 91 4.04 -14.18 5.48
N CYS A 92 4.93 -13.28 5.06
CA CYS A 92 4.65 -11.85 5.00
C CYS A 92 3.70 -11.53 3.84
N VAL A 93 2.79 -10.61 4.08
CA VAL A 93 1.84 -10.07 3.11
C VAL A 93 1.76 -8.58 3.30
N ASP A 94 1.97 -7.84 2.22
CA ASP A 94 1.91 -6.40 2.26
C ASP A 94 0.93 -5.82 1.25
N ILE A 95 0.06 -4.95 1.75
CA ILE A 95 -1.00 -4.30 0.97
C ILE A 95 -1.25 -2.92 1.56
N SER A 96 -1.12 -1.90 0.75
CA SER A 96 -1.52 -0.56 1.15
C SER A 96 -2.74 -0.07 0.38
N ARG A 97 -3.63 0.63 1.07
CA ARG A 97 -4.76 1.35 0.47
C ARG A 97 -4.99 2.68 1.17
N SER A 98 -5.59 3.57 0.42
CA SER A 98 -6.18 4.79 0.95
C SER A 98 -7.68 4.76 0.72
N TRP A 99 -8.45 5.09 1.74
CA TRP A 99 -9.91 5.13 1.71
C TRP A 99 -10.43 6.54 2.01
N TRP A 100 -11.52 6.91 1.36
CA TRP A 100 -12.32 8.06 1.76
C TRP A 100 -13.46 7.61 2.66
N ILE A 101 -13.52 8.14 3.86
CA ILE A 101 -14.56 7.81 4.84
C ILE A 101 -15.48 9.00 4.98
N GLY A 102 -16.61 8.95 4.28
CA GLY A 102 -17.61 10.02 4.34
C GLY A 102 -18.61 9.98 3.20
N ASP A 103 -19.56 10.92 3.23
CA ASP A 103 -20.66 11.07 2.27
C ASP A 103 -20.47 12.25 1.30
N GLN A 104 -19.52 13.12 1.57
CA GLN A 104 -19.12 14.20 0.66
C GLN A 104 -18.05 13.68 -0.32
N ALA A 105 -17.95 14.32 -1.49
CA ALA A 105 -16.91 14.00 -2.44
C ALA A 105 -15.51 14.40 -1.91
N PRO A 106 -14.46 13.59 -2.15
CA PRO A 106 -13.09 13.99 -1.88
C PRO A 106 -12.70 15.25 -2.67
N HIS A 107 -11.69 15.96 -2.17
CA HIS A 107 -11.14 17.10 -2.92
C HIS A 107 -10.55 16.61 -4.27
N PRO A 108 -10.71 17.37 -5.37
CA PRO A 108 -10.18 17.00 -6.69
C PRO A 108 -8.69 16.64 -6.70
N ASP A 109 -7.88 17.29 -5.86
CA ASP A 109 -6.44 16.98 -5.75
C ASP A 109 -6.18 15.59 -5.16
N MET A 110 -7.04 15.11 -4.24
CA MET A 110 -6.96 13.74 -3.71
C MET A 110 -7.32 12.72 -4.78
N ILE A 111 -8.33 13.02 -5.60
CA ILE A 111 -8.71 12.19 -6.74
C ILE A 111 -7.57 12.13 -7.76
N ALA A 112 -6.98 13.26 -8.11
CA ALA A 112 -5.85 13.32 -9.03
C ALA A 112 -4.63 12.56 -8.50
N ALA A 113 -4.30 12.71 -7.21
CA ALA A 113 -3.21 11.97 -6.57
C ALA A 113 -3.48 10.45 -6.54
N MET A 114 -4.71 10.03 -6.28
CA MET A 114 -5.10 8.62 -6.28
C MET A 114 -5.00 8.00 -7.67
N GLN A 115 -5.46 8.70 -8.70
CA GLN A 115 -5.34 8.25 -10.09
C GLN A 115 -3.88 8.16 -10.52
N HIS A 116 -3.05 9.13 -10.11
CA HIS A 116 -1.61 9.13 -10.39
C HIS A 116 -0.89 7.98 -9.66
N ALA A 117 -1.20 7.73 -8.39
CA ALA A 117 -0.65 6.60 -7.63
C ALA A 117 -1.06 5.25 -8.28
N HIS A 118 -2.31 5.12 -8.69
CA HIS A 118 -2.80 3.94 -9.39
C HIS A 118 -2.06 3.73 -10.73
N GLU A 119 -1.92 4.77 -11.56
CA GLU A 119 -1.17 4.71 -12.80
C GLU A 119 0.29 4.31 -12.56
N HIS A 120 0.90 4.86 -11.49
CA HIS A 120 2.27 4.55 -11.10
C HIS A 120 2.48 3.05 -10.83
N ILE A 121 1.66 2.46 -9.97
CA ILE A 121 1.81 1.02 -9.67
C ILE A 121 1.46 0.14 -10.87
N GLN A 122 0.43 0.47 -11.67
CA GLN A 122 0.07 -0.29 -12.85
C GLN A 122 1.17 -0.25 -13.92
N SER A 123 1.75 0.93 -14.17
CA SER A 123 2.87 1.10 -15.12
C SER A 123 4.10 0.30 -14.66
N ASN A 124 4.44 0.38 -13.38
CA ASN A 124 5.58 -0.34 -12.82
C ASN A 124 5.37 -1.86 -12.83
N MET A 125 4.17 -2.34 -12.50
CA MET A 125 3.84 -3.77 -12.63
C MET A 125 3.97 -4.27 -14.07
N SER A 126 3.63 -3.47 -15.07
CA SER A 126 3.70 -3.87 -16.48
C SER A 126 5.12 -4.19 -16.98
N MET A 127 6.15 -3.80 -16.26
CA MET A 127 7.54 -4.09 -16.56
C MET A 127 8.03 -5.43 -15.99
N LEU A 128 7.24 -6.08 -15.14
CA LEU A 128 7.67 -7.28 -14.41
C LEU A 128 7.62 -8.52 -15.29
N ALA A 129 8.79 -9.15 -15.46
CA ALA A 129 8.94 -10.42 -16.15
C ALA A 129 10.24 -11.11 -15.70
N PRO A 130 10.37 -12.44 -15.86
CA PRO A 130 11.63 -13.12 -15.61
C PRO A 130 12.79 -12.53 -16.46
N GLY A 131 13.97 -12.39 -15.85
CA GLY A 131 15.17 -11.85 -16.48
C GLY A 131 15.24 -10.31 -16.48
N VAL A 132 14.24 -9.61 -16.01
CA VAL A 132 14.32 -8.15 -15.84
C VAL A 132 15.16 -7.83 -14.62
N SER A 133 16.19 -6.98 -14.76
CA SER A 133 17.04 -6.60 -13.64
C SER A 133 16.39 -5.52 -12.76
N MET A 134 16.71 -5.54 -11.46
CA MET A 134 16.27 -4.51 -10.54
C MET A 134 16.69 -3.10 -10.97
N ARG A 135 17.89 -2.98 -11.57
CA ARG A 135 18.38 -1.71 -12.11
C ARG A 135 17.50 -1.23 -13.25
N SER A 136 17.12 -2.12 -14.16
CA SER A 136 16.21 -1.78 -15.26
C SER A 136 14.84 -1.32 -14.75
N LEU A 137 14.29 -1.97 -13.70
CA LEU A 137 13.04 -1.55 -13.06
C LEU A 137 13.16 -0.15 -12.47
N SER A 138 14.27 0.12 -11.76
CA SER A 138 14.54 1.44 -11.20
C SER A 138 14.66 2.53 -12.27
N GLU A 139 15.51 2.31 -13.29
CA GLU A 139 15.84 3.29 -14.32
C GLU A 139 14.65 3.61 -15.26
N ASN A 140 13.72 2.66 -15.43
CA ASN A 140 12.56 2.80 -16.33
C ASN A 140 11.22 2.95 -15.58
N CYS A 141 11.23 3.14 -14.27
CA CYS A 141 10.01 3.26 -13.49
C CYS A 141 9.17 4.46 -13.96
N HIS A 142 7.87 4.35 -13.75
CA HIS A 142 6.96 5.47 -14.00
C HIS A 142 7.39 6.67 -13.15
N ARG A 143 7.59 7.82 -13.78
CA ARG A 143 8.00 9.05 -13.10
C ARG A 143 6.81 9.71 -12.43
N LEU A 144 6.92 9.99 -11.15
CA LEU A 144 5.94 10.83 -10.46
C LEU A 144 5.98 12.26 -11.00
N ASP A 145 4.84 12.94 -11.04
CA ASP A 145 4.74 14.36 -11.38
C ASP A 145 5.59 15.24 -10.47
N ASP A 146 6.05 16.38 -10.96
CA ASP A 146 6.96 17.28 -10.24
C ASP A 146 6.45 17.68 -8.85
N GLN A 147 5.15 17.88 -8.72
CA GLN A 147 4.50 18.23 -7.45
C GLN A 147 4.61 17.13 -6.37
N TYR A 148 4.90 15.89 -6.74
CA TYR A 148 5.00 14.73 -5.83
C TYR A 148 6.44 14.30 -5.56
N GLN A 149 7.43 14.83 -6.30
CA GLN A 149 8.82 14.37 -6.24
C GLN A 149 9.49 14.58 -4.87
N LYS A 150 9.16 15.65 -4.17
CA LYS A 150 9.85 16.00 -2.92
C LYS A 150 9.46 15.14 -1.72
N GLN A 151 8.27 14.58 -1.76
CA GLN A 151 7.72 13.75 -0.68
C GLN A 151 7.48 12.30 -1.10
N LYS A 152 8.08 11.88 -2.23
CA LYS A 152 8.00 10.49 -2.66
C LYS A 152 8.69 9.56 -1.68
N TYR A 153 8.24 8.34 -1.65
CA TYR A 153 8.85 7.27 -0.89
C TYR A 153 10.23 6.89 -1.46
N GLY A 154 11.09 6.28 -0.63
CA GLY A 154 12.39 5.77 -1.11
C GLY A 154 12.27 4.46 -1.85
N CYS A 155 11.27 3.66 -1.50
CA CYS A 155 10.99 2.38 -2.10
C CYS A 155 10.09 2.52 -3.33
N LEU A 156 10.39 1.76 -4.36
CA LEU A 156 9.60 1.58 -5.57
C LEU A 156 8.93 0.22 -5.58
N MET A 157 9.68 -0.80 -5.18
CA MET A 157 9.25 -2.19 -5.02
C MET A 157 10.17 -2.88 -4.02
N HIS A 158 9.67 -3.93 -3.38
CA HIS A 158 10.49 -4.80 -2.52
C HIS A 158 10.05 -6.26 -2.60
N GLY A 159 10.92 -7.16 -2.18
CA GLY A 159 10.57 -8.57 -2.07
C GLY A 159 9.72 -8.84 -0.85
N VAL A 160 8.83 -9.82 -0.94
CA VAL A 160 7.96 -10.24 0.15
C VAL A 160 7.81 -11.76 0.18
N GLY A 161 7.79 -12.35 1.37
CA GLY A 161 7.69 -13.80 1.51
C GLY A 161 7.98 -14.29 2.92
N LEU A 162 9.18 -14.88 3.14
CA LEU A 162 9.67 -15.22 4.49
C LEU A 162 10.44 -14.07 5.15
N CYS A 163 10.60 -12.97 4.46
CA CYS A 163 10.95 -11.67 5.01
C CYS A 163 10.18 -10.62 4.23
N ASP A 164 10.09 -9.43 4.77
CA ASP A 164 9.53 -8.27 4.12
C ASP A 164 10.61 -7.25 3.79
N GLU A 165 10.32 -6.26 2.97
CA GLU A 165 11.18 -5.12 2.60
C GLU A 165 12.48 -5.49 1.86
N TRP A 166 12.72 -6.75 1.52
CA TRP A 166 13.95 -7.16 0.88
C TRP A 166 13.74 -8.26 -0.18
N PRO A 167 14.43 -8.17 -1.33
CA PRO A 167 15.34 -7.08 -1.74
C PRO A 167 14.60 -5.80 -2.13
N LEU A 168 15.24 -4.65 -1.94
CA LEU A 168 14.70 -3.33 -2.18
C LEU A 168 15.05 -2.82 -3.57
N ILE A 169 14.08 -2.31 -4.32
CA ILE A 169 14.23 -1.59 -5.58
C ILE A 169 13.86 -0.13 -5.33
N THR A 170 14.82 0.76 -5.50
CA THR A 170 14.64 2.20 -5.24
C THR A 170 14.38 2.98 -6.51
N TYR A 171 13.94 4.23 -6.37
CA TYR A 171 13.93 5.18 -7.48
C TYR A 171 15.36 5.46 -7.98
N PRO A 172 15.52 5.93 -9.25
CA PRO A 172 16.86 6.12 -9.86
C PRO A 172 17.77 7.06 -9.08
N ASP A 173 17.22 8.08 -8.46
CA ASP A 173 17.97 9.06 -7.65
C ASP A 173 18.41 8.52 -6.28
N HIS A 174 17.94 7.34 -5.90
CA HIS A 174 18.36 6.61 -4.70
C HIS A 174 19.27 5.40 -5.02
N LEU A 175 19.54 5.12 -6.30
CA LEU A 175 20.48 4.07 -6.67
C LEU A 175 21.88 4.44 -6.23
N VAL A 176 22.54 3.51 -5.51
CA VAL A 176 23.91 3.67 -5.08
C VAL A 176 24.82 2.67 -5.78
N ASP A 177 26.07 3.07 -6.04
CA ASP A 177 27.08 2.18 -6.59
C ASP A 177 27.36 1.02 -5.63
N GLY A 178 27.38 -0.21 -6.14
CA GLY A 178 27.58 -1.43 -5.36
C GLY A 178 26.34 -1.89 -4.58
N ALA A 179 25.17 -1.33 -4.86
CA ALA A 179 23.92 -1.91 -4.38
C ALA A 179 23.76 -3.37 -4.85
N PHE A 180 23.06 -4.18 -4.06
CA PHE A 180 22.73 -5.54 -4.43
C PHE A 180 21.90 -5.55 -5.74
N GLU A 181 22.37 -6.29 -6.72
CA GLU A 181 21.70 -6.40 -8.00
C GLU A 181 21.31 -7.87 -8.26
N TYR A 182 20.13 -8.05 -8.84
CA TYR A 182 19.61 -9.35 -9.24
C TYR A 182 18.67 -9.20 -10.43
N GLU A 183 18.35 -10.31 -11.06
CA GLU A 183 17.31 -10.41 -12.08
C GLU A 183 16.10 -11.11 -11.47
N LEU A 184 14.91 -10.73 -11.93
CA LEU A 184 13.68 -11.39 -11.50
C LEU A 184 13.65 -12.83 -12.01
N GLU A 185 13.24 -13.74 -11.14
CA GLU A 185 13.06 -15.15 -11.48
C GLU A 185 11.59 -15.55 -11.26
N THR A 186 11.12 -16.51 -12.05
CA THR A 186 9.81 -17.12 -11.85
C THR A 186 9.66 -17.65 -10.43
N GLY A 187 8.58 -17.31 -9.77
CA GLY A 187 8.29 -17.68 -8.38
C GLY A 187 8.65 -16.61 -7.34
N MET A 188 9.39 -15.57 -7.71
CA MET A 188 9.58 -14.40 -6.84
C MET A 188 8.26 -13.68 -6.62
N VAL A 189 8.08 -13.12 -5.43
CA VAL A 189 6.96 -12.26 -5.09
C VAL A 189 7.50 -10.90 -4.68
N LEU A 190 6.89 -9.86 -5.23
CA LEU A 190 7.27 -8.46 -5.01
C LEU A 190 6.04 -7.66 -4.61
N CYS A 191 6.23 -6.68 -3.77
CA CYS A 191 5.30 -5.57 -3.57
C CYS A 191 5.67 -4.43 -4.52
N VAL A 192 4.68 -3.83 -5.15
CA VAL A 192 4.81 -2.65 -6.03
C VAL A 192 4.00 -1.53 -5.43
N GLU A 193 4.68 -0.47 -5.04
CA GLU A 193 4.07 0.55 -4.20
C GLU A 193 4.22 1.97 -4.74
N ALA A 194 3.38 2.85 -4.22
CA ALA A 194 3.40 4.28 -4.50
C ALA A 194 3.00 5.08 -3.26
N LEU A 195 3.78 6.11 -2.97
CA LEU A 195 3.39 7.19 -2.06
C LEU A 195 3.29 8.48 -2.87
N VAL A 196 2.10 9.02 -2.97
CA VAL A 196 1.83 10.26 -3.69
C VAL A 196 1.34 11.33 -2.72
N SER A 197 2.20 12.30 -2.47
CA SER A 197 1.98 13.38 -1.50
C SER A 197 2.32 14.72 -2.14
N PRO A 198 1.37 15.66 -2.23
CA PRO A 198 1.69 17.01 -2.71
C PRO A 198 2.59 17.72 -1.72
N GLU A 199 3.58 18.46 -2.24
CA GLU A 199 4.49 19.24 -1.38
C GLU A 199 3.72 20.26 -0.53
N GLY A 200 3.90 20.16 0.80
CA GLY A 200 3.20 21.02 1.76
C GLY A 200 1.69 20.74 1.87
N GLY A 201 1.21 19.67 1.27
CA GLY A 201 -0.18 19.22 1.40
C GLY A 201 -0.46 18.57 2.74
N ASP A 202 -1.74 18.33 2.97
CA ASP A 202 -2.28 17.76 4.21
C ASP A 202 -2.81 16.33 4.04
N PHE A 203 -2.41 15.66 2.93
CA PHE A 203 -2.78 14.27 2.68
C PHE A 203 -1.68 13.52 1.92
N SER A 204 -1.69 12.19 2.03
CA SER A 204 -0.93 11.27 1.20
C SER A 204 -1.81 10.12 0.74
N ILE A 205 -1.59 9.69 -0.49
CA ILE A 205 -2.11 8.43 -1.03
C ILE A 205 -1.01 7.39 -0.96
N LYS A 206 -1.25 6.29 -0.25
CA LYS A 206 -0.37 5.11 -0.22
C LYS A 206 -1.12 3.95 -0.87
N LEU A 207 -0.52 3.37 -1.90
CA LEU A 207 -1.05 2.20 -2.60
C LEU A 207 0.05 1.15 -2.74
N GLU A 208 -0.33 -0.11 -2.65
CA GLU A 208 0.57 -1.23 -2.82
C GLU A 208 -0.17 -2.49 -3.23
N ASP A 209 0.39 -3.19 -4.21
CA ASP A 209 -0.08 -4.49 -4.66
C ASP A 209 1.06 -5.50 -4.65
N GLN A 210 0.75 -6.71 -4.21
CA GLN A 210 1.67 -7.84 -4.15
C GLN A 210 1.53 -8.69 -5.40
N VAL A 211 2.64 -8.95 -6.10
CA VAL A 211 2.66 -9.63 -7.39
C VAL A 211 3.60 -10.83 -7.41
N LEU A 212 3.19 -11.89 -8.09
CA LEU A 212 3.98 -13.09 -8.35
C LEU A 212 4.58 -13.01 -9.75
N ILE A 213 5.89 -13.23 -9.88
CA ILE A 213 6.54 -13.38 -11.17
C ILE A 213 6.23 -14.78 -11.74
N THR A 214 5.62 -14.82 -12.92
CA THR A 214 5.24 -16.04 -13.64
C THR A 214 6.23 -16.34 -14.77
N GLU A 215 6.05 -17.46 -15.47
CA GLU A 215 6.90 -17.81 -16.64
C GLU A 215 6.78 -16.78 -17.77
N ASP A 216 5.59 -16.16 -17.93
CA ASP A 216 5.25 -15.26 -19.03
C ASP A 216 5.08 -13.79 -18.63
N GLY A 217 5.42 -13.43 -17.39
CA GLY A 217 5.24 -12.06 -16.88
C GLY A 217 4.94 -12.03 -15.38
N PHE A 218 3.78 -11.53 -14.99
CA PHE A 218 3.37 -11.46 -13.58
C PHE A 218 1.90 -11.77 -13.38
N GLU A 219 1.56 -12.13 -12.13
CA GLU A 219 0.17 -12.22 -11.66
C GLU A 219 0.00 -11.31 -10.43
N ASN A 220 -0.93 -10.37 -10.48
CA ASN A 220 -1.30 -9.60 -9.30
C ASN A 220 -2.05 -10.50 -8.30
N LEU A 221 -1.47 -10.69 -7.12
CA LEU A 221 -2.07 -11.48 -6.03
C LEU A 221 -3.06 -10.66 -5.22
N THR A 222 -2.88 -9.34 -5.16
CA THR A 222 -3.76 -8.42 -4.45
C THR A 222 -5.00 -8.15 -5.30
N ARG A 223 -6.16 -8.50 -4.77
CA ARG A 223 -7.46 -8.31 -5.42
C ARG A 223 -8.36 -7.33 -4.67
N TYR A 224 -7.84 -6.77 -3.59
CA TYR A 224 -8.58 -5.78 -2.81
C TYR A 224 -8.79 -4.51 -3.65
N PRO A 225 -10.03 -4.02 -3.79
CA PRO A 225 -10.32 -2.90 -4.67
C PRO A 225 -9.69 -1.59 -4.20
N PHE A 226 -9.51 -0.67 -5.13
CA PHE A 226 -9.22 0.73 -4.84
C PHE A 226 -10.50 1.46 -4.46
N ASP A 227 -10.39 2.49 -3.62
CA ASP A 227 -11.55 3.26 -3.16
C ASP A 227 -12.22 4.01 -4.32
N ALA A 228 -13.51 3.76 -4.52
CA ALA A 228 -14.24 4.29 -5.66
C ALA A 228 -14.37 5.82 -5.63
N ALA A 229 -14.54 6.42 -4.44
CA ALA A 229 -14.65 7.87 -4.31
C ALA A 229 -13.32 8.55 -4.63
N LEU A 230 -12.21 8.05 -4.12
CA LEU A 230 -10.87 8.55 -4.45
C LEU A 230 -10.49 8.30 -5.92
N MET A 231 -10.99 7.25 -6.55
CA MET A 231 -10.81 7.01 -7.99
C MET A 231 -11.68 7.93 -8.86
N GLY A 232 -12.58 8.71 -8.26
CA GLY A 232 -13.50 9.60 -8.99
C GLY A 232 -14.71 8.87 -9.59
N ALA A 233 -14.95 7.63 -9.22
CA ALA A 233 -16.13 6.87 -9.62
C ALA A 233 -17.23 7.05 -8.55
N GLY A 234 -18.14 8.00 -8.77
CA GLY A 234 -19.29 8.18 -7.90
C GLY A 234 -19.54 9.63 -7.52
N SER A 235 -20.10 10.37 -8.41
CA SER A 235 -20.90 11.58 -8.16
C SER A 235 -22.21 11.43 -8.90
#